data_dc7efd0df96483a6c5105dedbed0e7f4
#
_entry.id   dc7efd0df96483a6c5105dedbed0e7f4
#
_cell.length_a   1.000
_cell.length_b   1.000
_cell.length_c   1.000
_cell.angle_alpha   90.00
_cell.angle_beta   90.00
_cell.angle_gamma   90.00
#
_symmetry.space_group_name_H-M   'P 1'
#
loop_
_entity.id
_entity.type
_entity.pdbx_description
1 polymer ?
#
loop_
_entity_poly.entity_id
_entity_poly.type
_entity_poly.pdbx_seq_one_letter_code
_entity_poly.pdbx_strand_id
1 'polypeptide(L)'
;MPSDELVVLVHGLGANKLLMWPLARRLARAGYRTVNWSYPSFLRTIERHGANLRELLDRLDAEPEAARIHLVAHSMGCIVARQALLSGVPRKIGRFVMLAPPNQGSPLASLFGPLTRCCFPTIDQLARRPDSFVNRLLEPDGLEIGVIAARVDWLVGVANTHLPCQRDHIVVSGTHSLMVFQSGVAREVVEFLRQGRFTAANRTK
;
A
#
# COMPACT_ATOMS: atom_id res chain seq x y z
N MET A 1 -1.54 21.87 15.49
CA MET A 1 -2.57 20.99 16.05
C MET A 1 -2.39 19.63 15.39
N PRO A 2 -2.42 18.48 16.10
CA PRO A 2 -2.51 17.20 15.41
C PRO A 2 -3.78 17.26 14.56
N SER A 3 -3.65 16.87 13.30
CA SER A 3 -4.82 16.83 12.42
C SER A 3 -5.78 15.72 12.90
N ASP A 4 -7.07 15.92 12.72
CA ASP A 4 -8.08 14.89 12.93
C ASP A 4 -7.98 13.80 11.85
N GLU A 5 -6.93 13.88 11.03
CA GLU A 5 -6.63 12.93 9.95
C GLU A 5 -5.68 11.84 10.44
N LEU A 6 -6.04 10.61 10.16
CA LEU A 6 -5.33 9.42 10.56
C LEU A 6 -4.74 8.71 9.34
N VAL A 7 -3.52 8.18 9.47
CA VAL A 7 -2.88 7.37 8.43
C VAL A 7 -2.64 5.96 8.95
N VAL A 8 -3.25 4.98 8.30
CA VAL A 8 -2.99 3.56 8.53
C VAL A 8 -1.86 3.12 7.61
N LEU A 9 -0.77 2.63 8.21
CA LEU A 9 0.38 2.09 7.47
C LEU A 9 0.32 0.58 7.44
N VAL A 10 0.55 -0.01 6.24
CA VAL A 10 0.47 -1.46 6.00
C VAL A 10 1.77 -1.94 5.37
N HIS A 11 2.51 -2.82 6.04
CA HIS A 11 3.77 -3.35 5.55
C HIS A 11 3.60 -4.47 4.49
N GLY A 12 4.69 -4.81 3.80
CA GLY A 12 4.74 -5.88 2.79
C GLY A 12 5.03 -7.27 3.35
N LEU A 13 5.24 -8.22 2.42
CA LEU A 13 5.61 -9.60 2.71
C LEU A 13 6.97 -9.66 3.43
N GLY A 14 7.08 -10.53 4.43
CA GLY A 14 8.33 -10.71 5.20
C GLY A 14 8.73 -9.54 6.08
N ALA A 15 7.90 -8.49 6.15
CA ALA A 15 8.13 -7.31 6.97
C ALA A 15 7.23 -7.30 8.22
N ASN A 16 7.39 -6.27 9.01
CA ASN A 16 6.56 -5.95 10.16
C ASN A 16 6.47 -4.43 10.34
N LYS A 17 5.81 -3.98 11.42
CA LYS A 17 5.65 -2.55 11.73
C LYS A 17 6.97 -1.77 11.83
N LEU A 18 8.11 -2.42 12.13
CA LEU A 18 9.40 -1.72 12.25
C LEU A 18 9.88 -1.18 10.90
N LEU A 19 9.59 -1.89 9.79
CA LEU A 19 9.91 -1.39 8.45
C LEU A 19 9.21 -0.06 8.16
N MET A 20 7.93 0.07 8.53
CA MET A 20 7.14 1.26 8.25
C MET A 20 7.31 2.38 9.30
N TRP A 21 7.97 2.08 10.43
CA TRP A 21 8.12 3.01 11.54
C TRP A 21 8.80 4.36 11.18
N PRO A 22 9.89 4.39 10.38
CA PRO A 22 10.51 5.67 9.99
C PRO A 22 9.57 6.55 9.17
N LEU A 23 8.78 5.94 8.28
CA LEU A 23 7.75 6.66 7.52
C LEU A 23 6.63 7.15 8.45
N ALA A 24 6.11 6.28 9.34
CA ALA A 24 5.11 6.65 10.33
C ALA A 24 5.55 7.87 11.17
N ARG A 25 6.80 7.87 11.65
CA ARG A 25 7.35 9.03 12.41
C ARG A 25 7.40 10.32 11.59
N ARG A 26 7.70 10.23 10.29
CA ARG A 26 7.70 11.43 9.41
C ARG A 26 6.29 11.95 9.18
N LEU A 27 5.32 11.06 9.00
CA LEU A 27 3.91 11.43 8.87
C LEU A 27 3.37 12.05 10.17
N ALA A 28 3.74 11.49 11.32
CA ALA A 28 3.39 12.07 12.62
C ALA A 28 3.96 13.48 12.80
N ARG A 29 5.22 13.72 12.36
CA ARG A 29 5.81 15.07 12.36
C ARG A 29 5.15 16.04 11.36
N ALA A 30 4.52 15.52 10.32
CA ALA A 30 3.73 16.31 9.38
C ALA A 30 2.30 16.61 9.87
N GLY A 31 1.96 16.13 11.09
CA GLY A 31 0.70 16.42 11.78
C GLY A 31 -0.34 15.28 11.76
N TYR A 32 -0.10 14.18 11.08
CA TYR A 32 -1.05 13.05 11.03
C TYR A 32 -0.98 12.19 12.31
N ARG A 33 -2.13 11.70 12.76
CA ARG A 33 -2.18 10.55 13.66
C ARG A 33 -1.81 9.29 12.86
N THR A 34 -1.03 8.36 13.43
CA THR A 34 -0.58 7.18 12.67
C THR A 34 -0.93 5.88 13.39
N VAL A 35 -1.47 4.93 12.63
CA VAL A 35 -1.67 3.53 13.04
C VAL A 35 -0.77 2.66 12.20
N ASN A 36 0.30 2.15 12.78
CA ASN A 36 1.25 1.27 12.09
C ASN A 36 0.82 -0.19 12.30
N TRP A 37 -0.05 -0.67 11.40
CA TRP A 37 -0.66 -1.99 11.50
C TRP A 37 0.31 -3.09 11.11
N SER A 38 0.32 -4.18 11.89
CA SER A 38 1.17 -5.33 11.67
C SER A 38 0.36 -6.63 11.62
N TYR A 39 0.77 -7.55 10.73
CA TYR A 39 0.12 -8.82 10.51
C TYR A 39 1.15 -9.90 10.12
N PRO A 40 0.86 -11.20 10.34
CA PRO A 40 1.78 -12.30 10.03
C PRO A 40 1.77 -12.61 8.52
N SER A 41 2.50 -11.82 7.74
CA SER A 41 2.40 -11.70 6.29
C SER A 41 2.66 -12.99 5.47
N PHE A 42 3.26 -14.02 6.06
CA PHE A 42 3.48 -15.33 5.41
C PHE A 42 2.40 -16.37 5.67
N LEU A 43 1.70 -16.27 6.82
CA LEU A 43 0.96 -17.40 7.38
C LEU A 43 -0.49 -17.53 6.92
N ARG A 44 -1.01 -16.59 6.16
CA ARG A 44 -2.41 -16.54 5.74
C ARG A 44 -2.54 -15.96 4.34
N THR A 45 -3.69 -16.16 3.71
CA THR A 45 -3.98 -15.60 2.39
C THR A 45 -4.22 -14.08 2.44
N ILE A 46 -4.10 -13.43 1.28
CA ILE A 46 -4.36 -11.98 1.15
C ILE A 46 -5.80 -11.65 1.54
N GLU A 47 -6.77 -12.51 1.22
CA GLU A 47 -8.18 -12.33 1.60
C GLU A 47 -8.34 -12.26 3.12
N ARG A 48 -7.66 -13.15 3.85
CA ARG A 48 -7.74 -13.17 5.31
C ARG A 48 -7.09 -11.93 5.92
N HIS A 49 -5.96 -11.49 5.37
CA HIS A 49 -5.32 -10.24 5.80
C HIS A 49 -6.18 -9.03 5.47
N GLY A 50 -6.81 -9.00 4.29
CA GLY A 50 -7.75 -7.96 3.89
C GLY A 50 -8.95 -7.87 4.84
N ALA A 51 -9.54 -9.01 5.22
CA ALA A 51 -10.64 -9.04 6.19
C ALA A 51 -10.22 -8.46 7.56
N ASN A 52 -9.05 -8.85 8.07
CA ASN A 52 -8.53 -8.31 9.34
C ASN A 52 -8.24 -6.80 9.26
N LEU A 53 -7.70 -6.33 8.13
CA LEU A 53 -7.50 -4.90 7.91
C LEU A 53 -8.83 -4.16 7.82
N ARG A 54 -9.83 -4.75 7.16
CA ARG A 54 -11.18 -4.18 7.08
C ARG A 54 -11.80 -3.98 8.45
N GLU A 55 -11.72 -4.97 9.34
CA GLU A 55 -12.17 -4.85 10.72
C GLU A 55 -11.50 -3.69 11.48
N LEU A 56 -10.20 -3.45 11.22
CA LEU A 56 -9.51 -2.28 11.77
C LEU A 56 -10.09 -0.99 11.19
N LEU A 57 -10.25 -0.92 9.86
CA LEU A 57 -10.75 0.29 9.20
C LEU A 57 -12.18 0.63 9.64
N ASP A 58 -13.05 -0.36 9.82
CA ASP A 58 -14.42 -0.16 10.30
C ASP A 58 -14.44 0.37 11.76
N ARG A 59 -13.53 -0.13 12.62
CA ARG A 59 -13.38 0.42 13.98
C ARG A 59 -12.93 1.88 13.96
N LEU A 60 -11.94 2.20 13.12
CA LEU A 60 -11.43 3.58 13.00
C LEU A 60 -12.46 4.52 12.36
N ASP A 61 -13.27 4.01 11.42
CA ASP A 61 -14.38 4.78 10.81
C ASP A 61 -15.46 5.17 11.83
N ALA A 62 -15.63 4.34 12.86
CA ALA A 62 -16.55 4.60 13.97
C ALA A 62 -15.98 5.58 15.03
N GLU A 63 -14.67 5.84 15.06
CA GLU A 63 -14.06 6.77 16.02
C GLU A 63 -14.52 8.22 15.77
N PRO A 64 -15.12 8.93 16.75
CA PRO A 64 -15.56 10.32 16.58
C PRO A 64 -14.42 11.28 16.27
N GLU A 65 -13.23 11.05 16.84
CA GLU A 65 -12.06 11.91 16.72
C GLU A 65 -11.34 11.77 15.36
N ALA A 66 -11.68 10.77 14.55
CA ALA A 66 -11.13 10.61 13.22
C ALA A 66 -12.04 11.32 12.20
N ALA A 67 -11.61 12.45 11.65
CA ALA A 67 -12.35 13.12 10.57
C ALA A 67 -12.10 12.44 9.23
N ARG A 68 -10.87 11.92 9.00
CA ARG A 68 -10.46 11.23 7.77
C ARG A 68 -9.41 10.17 8.05
N ILE A 69 -9.47 9.08 7.29
CA ILE A 69 -8.54 7.96 7.38
C ILE A 69 -7.86 7.79 6.04
N HIS A 70 -6.55 7.90 5.99
CA HIS A 70 -5.75 7.64 4.81
C HIS A 70 -5.06 6.29 4.91
N LEU A 71 -4.72 5.71 3.76
CA LEU A 71 -3.94 4.48 3.68
C LEU A 71 -2.57 4.76 3.08
N VAL A 72 -1.52 4.20 3.67
CA VAL A 72 -0.17 4.16 3.09
C VAL A 72 0.34 2.74 3.20
N ALA A 73 0.46 2.06 2.08
CA ALA A 73 0.85 0.67 2.07
C ALA A 73 2.12 0.42 1.25
N HIS A 74 2.88 -0.60 1.61
CA HIS A 74 4.09 -0.99 0.90
C HIS A 74 3.97 -2.40 0.34
N SER A 75 4.37 -2.60 -0.93
CA SER A 75 4.47 -3.91 -1.57
C SER A 75 3.17 -4.72 -1.47
N MET A 76 3.21 -5.97 -1.00
CA MET A 76 2.03 -6.81 -0.76
C MET A 76 0.98 -6.12 0.12
N GLY A 77 1.38 -5.25 1.04
CA GLY A 77 0.45 -4.47 1.87
C GLY A 77 -0.53 -3.64 1.04
N CYS A 78 -0.14 -3.19 -0.17
CA CYS A 78 -1.04 -2.50 -1.09
C CYS A 78 -2.17 -3.41 -1.57
N ILE A 79 -1.85 -4.67 -1.85
CA ILE A 79 -2.82 -5.66 -2.30
C ILE A 79 -3.77 -6.07 -1.16
N VAL A 80 -3.23 -6.21 0.06
CA VAL A 80 -4.03 -6.42 1.27
C VAL A 80 -5.00 -5.26 1.50
N ALA A 81 -4.53 -4.01 1.31
CA ALA A 81 -5.38 -2.83 1.45
C ALA A 81 -6.45 -2.76 0.35
N ARG A 82 -6.11 -3.08 -0.92
CA ARG A 82 -7.11 -3.21 -1.99
C ARG A 82 -8.18 -4.24 -1.63
N GLN A 83 -7.77 -5.42 -1.16
CA GLN A 83 -8.69 -6.47 -0.73
C GLN A 83 -9.62 -6.01 0.40
N ALA A 84 -9.10 -5.25 1.37
CA ALA A 84 -9.91 -4.72 2.47
C ALA A 84 -11.01 -3.75 2.02
N LEU A 85 -10.82 -3.11 0.86
CA LEU A 85 -11.76 -2.11 0.31
C LEU A 85 -12.79 -2.69 -0.68
N LEU A 86 -12.68 -3.97 -1.07
CA LEU A 86 -13.57 -4.59 -2.07
C LEU A 86 -15.04 -4.64 -1.64
N SER A 87 -15.31 -4.86 -0.36
CA SER A 87 -16.69 -4.90 0.17
C SER A 87 -17.27 -3.51 0.45
N GLY A 88 -16.70 -2.50 -0.17
CA GLY A 88 -17.07 -1.09 -0.03
C GLY A 88 -16.01 -0.30 0.74
N VAL A 89 -15.88 0.96 0.41
CA VAL A 89 -14.94 1.88 1.06
C VAL A 89 -15.61 2.50 2.30
N PRO A 90 -15.03 2.37 3.53
CA PRO A 90 -15.57 3.06 4.71
C PRO A 90 -15.67 4.58 4.50
N ARG A 91 -16.65 5.22 5.12
CA ARG A 91 -17.02 6.63 4.81
C ARG A 91 -15.90 7.64 5.00
N LYS A 92 -15.06 7.43 6.02
CA LYS A 92 -13.97 8.34 6.35
C LYS A 92 -12.69 8.05 5.56
N ILE A 93 -12.66 7.01 4.72
CA ILE A 93 -11.49 6.74 3.90
C ILE A 93 -11.29 7.89 2.90
N GLY A 94 -10.12 8.50 2.98
CA GLY A 94 -9.71 9.61 2.14
C GLY A 94 -8.85 9.15 0.96
N ARG A 95 -7.54 9.22 1.11
CA ARG A 95 -6.58 8.92 0.03
C ARG A 95 -5.77 7.67 0.32
N PHE A 96 -5.30 7.03 -0.74
CA PHE A 96 -4.47 5.85 -0.63
C PHE A 96 -3.16 6.03 -1.41
N VAL A 97 -2.01 5.95 -0.72
CA VAL A 97 -0.69 5.95 -1.36
C VAL A 97 -0.10 4.54 -1.33
N MET A 98 0.22 4.04 -2.50
CA MET A 98 0.85 2.73 -2.70
C MET A 98 2.35 2.90 -2.97
N LEU A 99 3.18 2.22 -2.21
CA LEU A 99 4.64 2.21 -2.35
C LEU A 99 5.08 0.87 -2.95
N ALA A 100 5.64 0.90 -4.16
CA ALA A 100 6.08 -0.27 -4.92
C ALA A 100 5.04 -1.41 -4.96
N PRO A 101 3.77 -1.14 -5.32
CA PRO A 101 2.71 -2.15 -5.32
C PRO A 101 2.89 -3.16 -6.44
N PRO A 102 2.76 -4.48 -6.20
CA PRO A 102 2.70 -5.48 -7.26
C PRO A 102 1.29 -5.55 -7.88
N ASN A 103 0.77 -4.42 -8.40
CA ASN A 103 -0.60 -4.33 -8.92
C ASN A 103 -0.88 -5.25 -10.10
N GLN A 104 0.16 -5.55 -10.91
CA GLN A 104 0.11 -6.51 -12.02
C GLN A 104 0.95 -7.76 -11.73
N GLY A 105 1.17 -8.05 -10.44
CA GLY A 105 1.94 -9.18 -9.98
C GLY A 105 3.45 -8.94 -9.93
N SER A 106 4.16 -9.93 -9.38
CA SER A 106 5.62 -9.93 -9.21
C SER A 106 6.24 -11.03 -10.06
N PRO A 107 7.27 -10.73 -10.88
CA PRO A 107 8.03 -11.75 -11.60
C PRO A 107 8.62 -12.81 -10.66
N LEU A 108 9.14 -12.38 -9.51
CA LEU A 108 9.73 -13.27 -8.52
C LEU A 108 8.68 -14.19 -7.87
N ALA A 109 7.49 -13.65 -7.59
CA ALA A 109 6.38 -14.44 -7.10
C ALA A 109 5.91 -15.48 -8.13
N SER A 110 6.01 -15.19 -9.43
CA SER A 110 5.72 -16.16 -10.49
C SER A 110 6.70 -17.34 -10.52
N LEU A 111 7.96 -17.09 -10.18
CA LEU A 111 9.00 -18.13 -10.15
C LEU A 111 8.85 -19.05 -8.92
N PHE A 112 8.62 -18.47 -7.74
CA PHE A 112 8.64 -19.20 -6.47
C PHE A 112 7.25 -19.60 -5.95
N GLY A 113 6.19 -18.93 -6.39
CA GLY A 113 4.82 -19.14 -5.92
C GLY A 113 4.35 -20.60 -6.04
N PRO A 114 4.49 -21.26 -7.21
CA PRO A 114 4.06 -22.65 -7.38
C PRO A 114 4.74 -23.64 -6.43
N LEU A 115 6.02 -23.39 -6.11
CA LEU A 115 6.81 -24.25 -5.20
C LEU A 115 6.44 -24.03 -3.72
N THR A 116 5.99 -22.85 -3.37
CA THR A 116 5.79 -22.43 -1.98
C THR A 116 4.33 -22.32 -1.56
N ARG A 117 3.39 -22.48 -2.48
CA ARG A 117 1.96 -22.20 -2.25
C ARG A 117 1.34 -22.94 -1.07
N CYS A 118 1.84 -24.16 -0.77
CA CYS A 118 1.33 -24.94 0.36
C CYS A 118 1.72 -24.33 1.71
N CYS A 119 2.91 -23.68 1.79
CA CYS A 119 3.43 -23.08 3.02
C CYS A 119 3.22 -21.57 3.07
N PHE A 120 3.28 -20.92 1.91
CA PHE A 120 3.23 -19.46 1.75
C PHE A 120 2.26 -19.04 0.62
N PRO A 121 0.96 -19.20 0.82
CA PRO A 121 -0.04 -18.96 -0.22
C PRO A 121 -0.01 -17.53 -0.78
N THR A 122 0.39 -16.54 0.02
CA THR A 122 0.52 -15.15 -0.39
C THR A 122 1.51 -14.94 -1.53
N ILE A 123 2.57 -15.76 -1.62
CA ILE A 123 3.55 -15.64 -2.71
C ILE A 123 2.90 -16.03 -4.05
N ASP A 124 2.19 -17.14 -4.10
CA ASP A 124 1.48 -17.58 -5.31
C ASP A 124 0.37 -16.61 -5.72
N GLN A 125 -0.31 -16.00 -4.76
CA GLN A 125 -1.33 -14.98 -5.00
C GLN A 125 -0.80 -13.71 -5.69
N LEU A 126 0.49 -13.41 -5.53
CA LEU A 126 1.17 -12.26 -6.14
C LEU A 126 1.84 -12.57 -7.47
N ALA A 127 1.65 -13.73 -8.05
CA ALA A 127 2.25 -14.09 -9.34
C ALA A 127 1.70 -13.24 -10.50
N ARG A 128 2.49 -13.07 -11.57
CA ARG A 128 2.07 -12.31 -12.77
C ARG A 128 1.08 -13.05 -13.68
N ARG A 129 0.73 -14.27 -13.37
CA ARG A 129 -0.22 -15.04 -14.20
C ARG A 129 -1.57 -14.32 -14.28
N PRO A 130 -2.26 -14.33 -15.45
CA PRO A 130 -3.56 -13.67 -15.62
C PRO A 130 -4.63 -14.19 -14.64
N ASP A 131 -4.55 -15.46 -14.27
CA ASP A 131 -5.45 -16.14 -13.33
C ASP A 131 -5.06 -15.97 -11.85
N SER A 132 -3.95 -15.30 -11.57
CA SER A 132 -3.52 -15.06 -10.18
C SER A 132 -4.49 -14.15 -9.43
N PHE A 133 -4.47 -14.26 -8.11
CA PHE A 133 -5.31 -13.45 -7.24
C PHE A 133 -5.20 -11.95 -7.53
N VAL A 134 -3.96 -11.42 -7.60
CA VAL A 134 -3.72 -9.98 -7.77
C VAL A 134 -4.24 -9.45 -9.10
N ASN A 135 -4.18 -10.24 -10.18
CA ASN A 135 -4.65 -9.84 -11.52
C ASN A 135 -6.17 -9.96 -11.68
N ARG A 136 -6.86 -10.69 -10.79
CA ARG A 136 -8.33 -10.75 -10.72
C ARG A 136 -8.92 -9.82 -9.68
N LEU A 137 -8.06 -9.17 -8.89
CA LEU A 137 -8.51 -8.28 -7.82
C LEU A 137 -9.06 -6.99 -8.42
N LEU A 138 -10.33 -6.71 -8.16
CA LEU A 138 -10.99 -5.50 -8.61
C LEU A 138 -10.31 -4.23 -8.06
N GLU A 139 -10.49 -3.14 -8.78
CA GLU A 139 -9.99 -1.83 -8.36
C GLU A 139 -10.92 -1.21 -7.32
N PRO A 140 -10.38 -0.52 -6.30
CA PRO A 140 -11.20 0.25 -5.38
C PRO A 140 -11.85 1.43 -6.12
N ASP A 141 -13.16 1.53 -6.06
CA ASP A 141 -13.93 2.59 -6.72
C ASP A 141 -14.01 3.85 -5.87
N GLY A 142 -14.04 5.01 -6.51
CA GLY A 142 -14.27 6.30 -5.85
C GLY A 142 -13.12 6.77 -4.94
N LEU A 143 -11.91 6.19 -5.04
CA LEU A 143 -10.78 6.52 -4.18
C LEU A 143 -9.64 7.20 -4.96
N GLU A 144 -9.10 8.29 -4.40
CA GLU A 144 -7.90 8.93 -4.94
C GLU A 144 -6.66 8.11 -4.58
N ILE A 145 -6.07 7.43 -5.57
CA ILE A 145 -4.92 6.55 -5.40
C ILE A 145 -3.68 7.15 -6.04
N GLY A 146 -2.60 7.29 -5.25
CA GLY A 146 -1.27 7.64 -5.72
C GLY A 146 -0.33 6.45 -5.67
N VAL A 147 0.50 6.28 -6.70
CA VAL A 147 1.49 5.19 -6.77
C VAL A 147 2.89 5.76 -6.83
N ILE A 148 3.77 5.28 -5.96
CA ILE A 148 5.20 5.57 -5.98
C ILE A 148 5.95 4.28 -6.29
N ALA A 149 6.59 4.22 -7.46
CA ALA A 149 7.46 3.11 -7.86
C ALA A 149 8.93 3.39 -7.53
N ALA A 150 9.70 2.37 -7.20
CA ALA A 150 11.14 2.48 -7.06
C ALA A 150 11.81 2.18 -8.42
N ARG A 151 12.79 3.01 -8.82
CA ARG A 151 13.47 2.87 -10.12
C ARG A 151 14.23 1.56 -10.26
N VAL A 152 14.87 1.10 -9.19
CA VAL A 152 15.65 -0.15 -9.15
C VAL A 152 14.89 -1.16 -8.29
N ASP A 153 13.80 -1.69 -8.84
CA ASP A 153 12.93 -2.65 -8.17
C ASP A 153 12.89 -3.97 -8.95
N TRP A 154 13.64 -4.95 -8.48
CA TRP A 154 13.74 -6.26 -9.11
C TRP A 154 12.65 -7.23 -8.63
N LEU A 155 11.95 -6.89 -7.55
CA LEU A 155 10.87 -7.70 -7.01
C LEU A 155 9.56 -7.48 -7.77
N VAL A 156 9.26 -6.22 -8.10
CA VAL A 156 8.00 -5.84 -8.75
C VAL A 156 8.23 -5.29 -10.15
N GLY A 157 9.21 -4.38 -10.31
CA GLY A 157 9.44 -3.63 -11.54
C GLY A 157 8.42 -2.50 -11.75
N VAL A 158 8.87 -1.36 -12.28
CA VAL A 158 8.06 -0.15 -12.44
C VAL A 158 6.76 -0.43 -13.21
N ALA A 159 6.84 -1.17 -14.33
CA ALA A 159 5.69 -1.47 -15.17
C ALA A 159 4.56 -2.19 -14.41
N ASN A 160 4.91 -3.04 -13.44
CA ASN A 160 3.93 -3.83 -12.68
C ASN A 160 3.30 -3.06 -11.52
N THR A 161 3.72 -1.81 -11.27
CA THR A 161 3.14 -0.98 -10.21
C THR A 161 1.89 -0.24 -10.66
N HIS A 162 1.64 -0.12 -11.96
CA HIS A 162 0.50 0.61 -12.50
C HIS A 162 -0.85 0.00 -12.10
N LEU A 163 -1.79 0.88 -11.80
CA LEU A 163 -3.18 0.56 -11.52
C LEU A 163 -4.06 1.49 -12.40
N PRO A 164 -4.98 0.99 -13.23
CA PRO A 164 -5.76 1.83 -14.16
C PRO A 164 -6.50 2.99 -13.48
N CYS A 165 -7.06 2.78 -12.29
CA CYS A 165 -7.75 3.82 -11.52
C CYS A 165 -6.82 4.76 -10.72
N GLN A 166 -5.49 4.64 -10.84
CA GLN A 166 -4.57 5.54 -10.15
C GLN A 166 -4.70 7.00 -10.64
N ARG A 167 -4.73 7.92 -9.69
CA ARG A 167 -4.81 9.36 -10.00
C ARG A 167 -3.46 9.96 -10.41
N ASP A 168 -2.39 9.49 -9.80
CA ASP A 168 -1.02 9.96 -10.08
C ASP A 168 -0.01 8.84 -9.85
N HIS A 169 1.10 8.88 -10.61
CA HIS A 169 2.17 7.89 -10.54
C HIS A 169 3.53 8.57 -10.69
N ILE A 170 4.44 8.27 -9.80
CA ILE A 170 5.83 8.75 -9.87
C ILE A 170 6.82 7.61 -9.69
N VAL A 171 8.03 7.80 -10.24
CA VAL A 171 9.16 6.89 -10.07
C VAL A 171 10.26 7.61 -9.30
N VAL A 172 10.62 7.08 -8.14
CA VAL A 172 11.68 7.63 -7.29
C VAL A 172 12.96 6.81 -7.40
N SER A 173 14.11 7.44 -7.19
CA SER A 173 15.38 6.74 -7.07
C SER A 173 15.39 5.90 -5.80
N GLY A 174 15.85 4.63 -5.90
CA GLY A 174 15.91 3.72 -4.76
C GLY A 174 15.50 2.31 -5.13
N THR A 175 15.47 1.44 -4.12
CA THR A 175 15.10 0.02 -4.25
C THR A 175 13.80 -0.25 -3.53
N HIS A 176 13.21 -1.43 -3.78
CA HIS A 176 11.91 -1.87 -3.29
C HIS A 176 11.66 -1.56 -1.80
N SER A 177 12.54 -2.04 -0.92
CA SER A 177 12.35 -1.88 0.53
C SER A 177 12.94 -0.60 1.10
N LEU A 178 14.00 -0.04 0.48
CA LEU A 178 14.68 1.14 1.03
C LEU A 178 13.90 2.43 0.80
N MET A 179 12.96 2.47 -0.14
CA MET A 179 12.15 3.65 -0.41
C MET A 179 11.38 4.15 0.83
N VAL A 180 10.94 3.26 1.71
CA VAL A 180 10.19 3.63 2.93
C VAL A 180 11.02 4.43 3.93
N PHE A 181 12.37 4.37 3.83
CA PHE A 181 13.30 5.12 4.67
C PHE A 181 13.63 6.51 4.12
N GLN A 182 13.28 6.80 2.87
CA GLN A 182 13.66 8.04 2.20
C GLN A 182 12.78 9.22 2.65
N SER A 183 13.41 10.33 2.99
CA SER A 183 12.68 11.56 3.33
C SER A 183 11.95 12.14 2.11
N GLY A 184 12.51 11.95 0.91
CA GLY A 184 11.87 12.33 -0.35
C GLY A 184 10.53 11.62 -0.55
N VAL A 185 10.50 10.29 -0.37
CA VAL A 185 9.26 9.50 -0.44
C VAL A 185 8.24 9.98 0.60
N ALA A 186 8.68 10.23 1.83
CA ALA A 186 7.77 10.73 2.87
C ALA A 186 7.17 12.10 2.51
N ARG A 187 7.93 13.00 1.86
CA ARG A 187 7.40 14.29 1.37
C ARG A 187 6.35 14.08 0.27
N GLU A 188 6.61 13.19 -0.70
CA GLU A 188 5.65 12.87 -1.74
C GLU A 188 4.36 12.25 -1.16
N VAL A 189 4.49 11.36 -0.17
CA VAL A 189 3.32 10.81 0.53
C VAL A 189 2.50 11.93 1.18
N VAL A 190 3.14 12.84 1.94
CA VAL A 190 2.47 13.98 2.57
C VAL A 190 1.79 14.87 1.54
N GLU A 191 2.47 15.15 0.43
CA GLU A 191 1.92 15.99 -0.65
C GLU A 191 0.68 15.34 -1.26
N PHE A 192 0.75 14.04 -1.59
CA PHE A 192 -0.41 13.33 -2.12
C PHE A 192 -1.56 13.29 -1.11
N LEU A 193 -1.29 13.03 0.17
CA LEU A 193 -2.33 13.01 1.20
C LEU A 193 -3.01 14.39 1.34
N ARG A 194 -2.32 15.49 1.06
CA ARG A 194 -2.86 16.86 1.14
C ARG A 194 -3.56 17.31 -0.15
N GLN A 195 -2.97 17.00 -1.31
CA GLN A 195 -3.36 17.60 -2.60
C GLN A 195 -4.00 16.60 -3.57
N GLY A 196 -3.91 15.28 -3.32
CA GLY A 196 -4.34 14.24 -4.26
C GLY A 196 -3.42 14.11 -5.48
N ARG A 197 -2.20 14.66 -5.42
CA ARG A 197 -1.18 14.59 -6.49
C ARG A 197 0.21 14.69 -5.90
N PHE A 198 1.20 14.13 -6.59
CA PHE A 198 2.61 14.26 -6.24
C PHE A 198 3.20 15.57 -6.76
N THR A 199 4.43 15.92 -6.33
CA THR A 199 5.11 17.11 -6.85
C THR A 199 5.45 16.95 -8.33
N ALA A 200 5.36 18.05 -9.10
CA ALA A 200 5.59 18.01 -10.55
C ALA A 200 7.01 17.56 -10.94
N ALA A 201 7.99 17.79 -10.06
CA ALA A 201 9.40 17.47 -10.30
C ALA A 201 9.69 15.96 -10.44
N ASN A 202 8.83 15.10 -9.90
CA ASN A 202 9.02 13.64 -9.85
C ASN A 202 8.06 12.88 -10.79
N ARG A 203 7.26 13.57 -11.59
CA ARG A 203 6.38 12.93 -12.57
C ARG A 203 7.21 12.42 -13.75
N THR A 204 7.11 11.15 -14.06
CA THR A 204 7.58 10.59 -15.32
C THR A 204 6.68 11.08 -16.45
N LYS A 205 7.29 11.68 -17.48
CA LYS A 205 6.62 11.95 -18.75
C LYS A 205 6.38 10.65 -19.49
#